data_41e2d0745eedeaa5ca3191f1e5f81fad
#
_entry.id   41e2d0745eedeaa5ca3191f1e5f81fad
#
_cell.length_a   1.000
_cell.length_b   1.000
_cell.length_c   1.000
_cell.angle_alpha   90.00
_cell.angle_beta   90.00
_cell.angle_gamma   90.00
#
_symmetry.space_group_name_H-M   'P 1'
#
loop_
_entity.id
_entity.type
_entity.pdbx_description
1 polymer ?
#
loop_
_entity_poly.entity_id
_entity_poly.type
_entity_poly.pdbx_seq_one_letter_code
_entity_poly.pdbx_strand_id
1 'polypeptide(L)'
;YNMNSGGAIVDPVVKCMQVVMIAPTTLGSRPFIISKNSKIHITIHSPAKAFADGILLEDMYPSANNKSTISLLQRESNILVPQDWNFFSVLAKKLHWNNGKEV
;
A
#
# COMPACT_ATOMS: atom_id res chain seq x y z
N TYR A 1 -6.02 -3.50 4.54
CA TYR A 1 -6.75 -2.29 4.14
C TYR A 1 -6.61 -1.98 2.65
N ASN A 2 -5.43 -2.19 2.08
CA ASN A 2 -5.16 -1.94 0.67
C ASN A 2 -6.14 -2.68 -0.24
N MET A 3 -6.26 -4.00 -0.08
CA MET A 3 -7.14 -4.83 -0.91
C MET A 3 -8.62 -4.51 -0.68
N ASN A 4 -9.02 -4.26 0.55
CA ASN A 4 -10.40 -3.90 0.88
C ASN A 4 -10.82 -2.56 0.28
N SER A 5 -9.88 -1.69 0.02
CA SER A 5 -10.10 -0.38 -0.60
C SER A 5 -9.94 -0.39 -2.13
N GLY A 6 -9.86 -1.58 -2.72
CA GLY A 6 -9.74 -1.76 -4.17
C GLY A 6 -8.31 -1.74 -4.69
N GLY A 7 -7.32 -1.83 -3.81
CA GLY A 7 -5.92 -1.94 -4.21
C GLY A 7 -5.59 -3.27 -4.89
N ALA A 8 -4.56 -3.26 -5.71
CA ALA A 8 -4.11 -4.44 -6.42
C ALA A 8 -3.26 -5.36 -5.55
N ILE A 9 -3.28 -6.64 -5.87
CA ILE A 9 -2.29 -7.60 -5.38
C ILE A 9 -1.02 -7.38 -6.18
N VAL A 10 0.11 -7.21 -5.49
CA VAL A 10 1.39 -6.94 -6.11
C VAL A 10 2.33 -8.11 -5.86
N ASP A 11 2.95 -8.60 -6.92
CA ASP A 11 4.00 -9.62 -6.82
C ASP A 11 5.12 -9.12 -5.89
N PRO A 12 5.54 -9.91 -4.89
CA PRO A 12 6.57 -9.48 -3.92
C PRO A 12 7.91 -9.08 -4.52
N VAL A 13 8.21 -9.51 -5.74
CA VAL A 13 9.48 -9.13 -6.42
C VAL A 13 9.41 -7.75 -7.06
N VAL A 14 8.24 -7.18 -7.20
CA VAL A 14 8.06 -5.86 -7.82
C VAL A 14 8.38 -4.76 -6.82
N LYS A 15 9.33 -3.91 -7.17
CA LYS A 15 9.76 -2.78 -6.36
C LYS A 15 8.90 -1.55 -6.68
N CYS A 16 7.84 -1.35 -5.92
CA CYS A 16 6.89 -0.25 -6.16
C CYS A 16 6.24 0.23 -4.86
N MET A 17 5.56 1.35 -4.96
CA MET A 17 4.60 1.81 -3.96
C MET A 17 3.21 1.81 -4.57
N GLN A 18 2.21 1.51 -3.79
CA GLN A 18 0.82 1.60 -4.20
C GLN A 18 0.09 2.65 -3.37
N VAL A 19 -0.64 3.53 -4.04
CA VAL A 19 -1.46 4.55 -3.40
C VAL A 19 -2.91 4.19 -3.60
N VAL A 20 -3.64 4.09 -2.49
CA VAL A 20 -5.07 3.73 -2.48
C VAL A 20 -5.83 4.75 -1.66
N MET A 21 -6.85 5.35 -2.24
CA MET A 21 -7.77 6.24 -1.53
C MET A 21 -8.82 5.42 -0.81
N ILE A 22 -9.01 5.70 0.48
CA ILE A 22 -10.05 5.07 1.28
C ILE A 22 -11.24 6.02 1.32
N ALA A 23 -12.40 5.54 0.87
CA ALA A 23 -13.64 6.32 0.83
C ALA A 23 -13.51 7.67 0.11
N PRO A 24 -13.02 7.70 -1.14
CA PRO A 24 -12.89 8.96 -1.88
C PRO A 24 -14.27 9.57 -2.19
N THR A 25 -14.33 10.90 -2.21
CA THR A 25 -15.56 11.62 -2.59
C THR A 25 -15.67 11.85 -4.09
N THR A 26 -14.60 11.62 -4.85
CA THR A 26 -14.57 11.82 -6.30
C THR A 26 -14.67 10.49 -7.03
N LEU A 27 -15.48 10.42 -8.07
CA LEU A 27 -15.67 9.23 -8.89
C LEU A 27 -14.40 8.86 -9.70
N GLY A 28 -13.52 9.83 -9.93
CA GLY A 28 -12.29 9.62 -10.69
C GLY A 28 -11.14 9.01 -9.92
N SER A 29 -11.26 8.84 -8.61
CA SER A 29 -10.20 8.27 -7.79
C SER A 29 -9.98 6.80 -8.13
N ARG A 30 -8.75 6.45 -8.40
CA ARG A 30 -8.32 5.07 -8.69
C ARG A 30 -7.04 4.77 -7.93
N PRO A 31 -6.85 3.54 -7.44
CA PRO A 31 -5.54 3.11 -6.97
C PRO A 31 -4.51 3.23 -8.08
N PHE A 32 -3.30 3.63 -7.72
CA PHE A 32 -2.23 3.67 -8.70
C PHE A 32 -0.91 3.18 -8.11
N ILE A 33 -0.08 2.65 -8.99
CA ILE A 33 1.22 2.07 -8.64
C ILE A 33 2.30 2.96 -9.21
N ILE A 34 3.27 3.31 -8.38
CA ILE A 34 4.39 4.16 -8.75
C ILE A 34 5.72 3.46 -8.47
N SER A 35 6.74 3.89 -9.18
CA SER A 35 8.09 3.36 -9.04
C SER A 35 8.63 3.49 -7.61
N LYS A 36 9.49 2.56 -7.21
CA LYS A 36 10.23 2.63 -5.94
C LYS A 36 11.03 3.91 -5.77
N ASN A 37 11.43 4.56 -6.85
CA ASN A 37 12.21 5.79 -6.83
C ASN A 37 11.36 7.05 -6.73
N SER A 38 10.05 6.92 -6.77
CA SER A 38 9.12 8.03 -6.65
C SER A 38 9.06 8.57 -5.23
N LYS A 39 8.72 9.84 -5.11
CA LYS A 39 8.39 10.48 -3.84
C LYS A 39 6.95 10.95 -3.92
N ILE A 40 6.20 10.74 -2.85
CA ILE A 40 4.83 11.20 -2.73
C ILE A 40 4.83 12.42 -1.82
N HIS A 41 4.36 13.54 -2.32
CA HIS A 41 4.15 14.74 -1.52
C HIS A 41 2.68 14.87 -1.20
N ILE A 42 2.36 15.00 0.08
CA ILE A 42 1.00 15.14 0.57
C ILE A 42 0.82 16.52 1.15
N THR A 43 -0.16 17.24 0.64
CA THR A 43 -0.61 18.52 1.20
C THR A 43 -2.03 18.33 1.72
N ILE A 44 -2.28 18.74 2.95
CA ILE A 44 -3.61 18.64 3.55
C ILE A 44 -4.31 19.99 3.59
N HIS A 45 -5.63 19.96 3.44
CA HIS A 45 -6.50 21.16 3.48
C HIS A 45 -7.41 21.18 4.71
N SER A 46 -7.43 20.13 5.50
CA SER A 46 -8.16 20.01 6.75
C SER A 46 -7.30 19.26 7.76
N PRO A 47 -7.52 19.44 9.07
CA PRO A 47 -6.78 18.67 10.07
C PRO A 47 -6.86 17.17 9.81
N ALA A 48 -5.73 16.49 9.88
CA ALA A 48 -5.58 15.08 9.60
C ALA A 48 -4.59 14.42 10.55
N LYS A 49 -4.57 13.11 10.56
CA LYS A 49 -3.60 12.31 11.33
C LYS A 49 -2.86 11.39 10.40
N ALA A 50 -1.55 11.28 10.60
CA ALA A 50 -0.72 10.33 9.86
C ALA A 50 -0.41 9.12 10.74
N PHE A 51 -0.67 7.94 10.23
CA PHE A 51 -0.37 6.67 10.86
C PHE A 51 0.57 5.85 9.99
N ALA A 52 1.46 5.10 10.61
CA ALA A 52 2.23 4.06 9.95
C ALA A 52 2.08 2.76 10.74
N ASP A 53 1.67 1.70 10.07
CA ASP A 53 1.43 0.38 10.68
C ASP A 53 0.55 0.43 11.93
N GLY A 54 -0.48 1.28 11.91
CA GLY A 54 -1.39 1.46 13.03
C GLY A 54 -0.90 2.36 14.16
N ILE A 55 0.30 2.92 14.04
CA ILE A 55 0.90 3.80 15.04
C ILE A 55 0.77 5.26 14.57
N LEU A 56 0.21 6.12 15.42
CA LEU A 56 0.13 7.55 15.15
C LEU A 56 1.54 8.16 15.07
N LEU A 57 1.86 8.75 13.92
CA LEU A 57 3.12 9.46 13.72
C LEU A 57 3.01 10.93 14.09
N GLU A 58 2.01 11.61 13.56
CA GLU A 58 1.80 13.03 13.83
C GLU A 58 0.36 13.48 13.58
N ASP A 59 -0.02 14.56 14.23
CA ASP A 59 -1.20 15.34 13.88
C ASP A 59 -0.81 16.40 12.85
N MET A 60 -1.54 16.44 11.73
CA MET A 60 -1.25 17.34 10.62
C MET A 60 -2.30 18.45 10.56
N TYR A 61 -1.84 19.67 10.37
CA TYR A 61 -2.73 20.84 10.25
C TYR A 61 -2.47 21.58 8.95
N PRO A 62 -3.51 22.16 8.32
CA PRO A 62 -3.33 22.94 7.11
C PRO A 62 -2.42 24.14 7.37
N SER A 63 -1.33 24.23 6.64
CA SER A 63 -0.43 25.39 6.62
C SER A 63 0.36 25.39 5.31
N ALA A 64 0.90 26.56 4.93
CA ALA A 64 1.71 26.69 3.71
C ALA A 64 2.95 25.80 3.71
N ASN A 65 3.45 25.43 4.88
CA ASN A 65 4.67 24.62 5.05
C ASN A 65 4.40 23.17 5.43
N ASN A 66 3.14 22.76 5.53
CA ASN A 66 2.77 21.42 5.99
C ASN A 66 2.71 20.46 4.80
N LYS A 67 3.88 19.97 4.39
CA LYS A 67 4.03 18.94 3.36
C LYS A 67 4.67 17.72 3.97
N SER A 68 4.01 16.58 3.83
CA SER A 68 4.60 15.28 4.16
C SER A 68 5.15 14.64 2.90
N THR A 69 6.30 14.01 3.01
CA THR A 69 6.93 13.29 1.91
C THR A 69 7.09 11.82 2.29
N ILE A 70 6.62 10.94 1.41
CA ILE A 70 6.75 9.50 1.55
C ILE A 70 7.67 8.98 0.46
N SER A 71 8.64 8.17 0.83
CA SER A 71 9.54 7.49 -0.10
C SER A 71 9.86 6.08 0.41
N LEU A 72 10.22 5.19 -0.50
CA LEU A 72 10.73 3.88 -0.14
C LEU A 72 12.16 3.97 0.34
N LEU A 73 12.44 3.34 1.47
CA LEU A 73 13.81 3.10 1.90
C LEU A 73 14.45 2.04 0.98
N GLN A 74 15.75 2.18 0.75
CA GLN A 74 16.52 1.20 -0.05
C GLN A 74 16.90 -0.05 0.75
N ARG A 75 16.35 -0.23 1.93
CA ARG A 75 16.56 -1.41 2.76
C ARG A 75 15.47 -2.44 2.48
N GLU A 76 15.87 -3.68 2.45
CA GLU A 76 14.97 -4.82 2.30
C GLU A 76 14.89 -5.57 3.63
N SER A 77 13.69 -6.02 3.97
CA SER A 77 13.48 -6.93 5.08
C SER A 77 13.43 -8.35 4.56
N ASN A 78 14.05 -9.27 5.28
CA ASN A 78 14.02 -10.68 4.95
C ASN A 78 12.93 -11.38 5.76
N ILE A 79 12.07 -12.11 5.07
CA ILE A 79 10.99 -12.89 5.68
C ILE A 79 11.33 -14.35 5.51
N LEU A 80 11.34 -15.10 6.62
CA LEU A 80 11.55 -16.54 6.58
C LEU A 80 10.29 -17.23 6.07
N VAL A 81 10.46 -18.08 5.07
CA VAL A 81 9.38 -18.87 4.49
C VAL A 81 9.79 -20.34 4.42
N PRO A 82 8.84 -21.30 4.44
CA PRO A 82 9.14 -22.70 4.18
C PRO A 82 9.80 -22.89 2.81
N GLN A 83 10.59 -23.95 2.67
CA GLN A 83 11.34 -24.22 1.45
C GLN A 83 10.45 -24.37 0.21
N ASP A 84 9.26 -24.93 0.39
CA ASP A 84 8.26 -25.15 -0.65
C ASP A 84 7.24 -24.02 -0.78
N TRP A 85 7.49 -22.89 -0.12
CA TRP A 85 6.59 -21.76 -0.13
C TRP A 85 6.50 -21.10 -1.51
N ASN A 86 5.28 -20.85 -1.96
CA ASN A 86 5.00 -20.13 -3.19
C ASN A 86 3.92 -19.08 -2.94
N PHE A 87 4.23 -17.82 -3.24
CA PHE A 87 3.33 -16.70 -3.00
C PHE A 87 1.97 -16.89 -3.67
N PHE A 88 1.96 -17.26 -4.93
CA PHE A 88 0.72 -17.38 -5.70
C PHE A 88 -0.15 -18.56 -5.25
N SER A 89 0.46 -19.66 -4.84
CA SER A 89 -0.25 -20.81 -4.28
C SER A 89 -0.93 -20.46 -2.96
N VAL A 90 -0.21 -19.76 -2.07
CA VAL A 90 -0.77 -19.30 -0.79
C VAL A 90 -1.90 -18.29 -1.02
N LEU A 91 -1.70 -17.37 -1.94
CA LEU A 91 -2.69 -16.35 -2.29
C LEU A 91 -3.98 -16.98 -2.84
N ALA A 92 -3.86 -17.90 -3.80
CA ALA A 92 -4.99 -18.63 -4.38
C ALA A 92 -5.80 -19.37 -3.31
N LYS A 93 -5.10 -20.00 -2.36
CA LYS A 93 -5.72 -20.70 -1.24
C LYS A 93 -6.49 -19.75 -0.31
N LYS A 94 -5.86 -18.62 0.08
CA LYS A 94 -6.46 -17.63 0.98
C LYS A 94 -7.62 -16.89 0.38
N LEU A 95 -7.61 -16.66 -0.93
CA LEU A 95 -8.67 -15.97 -1.65
C LEU A 95 -9.72 -16.92 -2.25
N HIS A 96 -9.58 -18.23 -2.00
CA HIS A 96 -10.48 -19.26 -2.52
C HIS A 96 -10.62 -19.26 -4.05
N TRP A 97 -9.54 -18.92 -4.75
CA TRP A 97 -9.50 -18.99 -6.20
C TRP A 97 -9.60 -20.45 -6.65
N ASN A 98 -10.41 -20.68 -7.66
CA ASN A 98 -10.63 -22.02 -8.24
C ASN A 98 -11.09 -23.08 -7.22
N ASN A 99 -11.66 -22.67 -6.09
CA ASN A 99 -12.09 -23.58 -5.02
C ASN A 99 -10.99 -24.59 -4.60
N GLY A 100 -9.73 -24.14 -4.62
CA GLY A 100 -8.58 -24.98 -4.29
C GLY A 100 -8.12 -25.89 -5.43
N LYS A 101 -8.66 -25.74 -6.63
CA LYS A 101 -8.16 -26.43 -7.84
C LYS A 101 -6.97 -25.69 -8.40
N GLU A 102 -6.06 -26.41 -9.03
CA GLU A 102 -4.95 -25.80 -9.76
C GLU A 102 -5.45 -24.94 -10.93
N VAL A 103 -4.78 -23.85 -11.14
CA VAL A 103 -5.08 -22.93 -12.23
C VAL A 103 -4.50 -23.48 -13.54
#